data_c32a153841801d7fa84e926ed7b4fc8a
#
_entry.id   c32a153841801d7fa84e926ed7b4fc8a
#
_cell.length_a   1.000
_cell.length_b   1.000
_cell.length_c   1.000
_cell.angle_alpha   90.00
_cell.angle_beta   90.00
_cell.angle_gamma   90.00
#
_symmetry.space_group_name_H-M   'P 1'
#
loop_
_entity.id
_entity.type
_entity.pdbx_description
1 polymer ?
#
loop_
_entity_poly.entity_id
_entity_poly.type
_entity_poly.pdbx_seq_one_letter_code
_entity_poly.pdbx_strand_id
1 'polypeptide(L)'
;MPLAYYSEHAIAMEAWEQSIATAINGTLYGIAAVYDQMIEQGQGHIVNISSILGNYPVSGCGVYNVTKAAVRMLGDSLRVESRGKIKVTNIKPTSVANTGLVSTEVDYNAGLSGIYGKIIDAFMGLAIPDRLDTESIHCFDFSPSILADNIIYAIDQPWGVNISELTVRASGEAMFV
;
A
#
# COMPACT_ATOMS: atom_id res chain seq x y z
N MET A 1 -5.10 -1.80 -10.15
CA MET A 1 -4.56 -3.00 -9.47
C MET A 1 -5.32 -4.21 -9.95
N PRO A 2 -4.69 -5.20 -10.58
CA PRO A 2 -5.38 -6.37 -11.08
C PRO A 2 -5.76 -7.30 -9.93
N LEU A 3 -7.05 -7.40 -9.64
CA LEU A 3 -7.59 -8.40 -8.73
C LEU A 3 -8.11 -9.57 -9.54
N ALA A 4 -7.58 -10.76 -9.29
CA ALA A 4 -8.01 -11.97 -9.98
C ALA A 4 -7.71 -13.21 -9.14
N TYR A 5 -8.58 -14.20 -9.23
CA TYR A 5 -8.30 -15.53 -8.69
C TYR A 5 -7.24 -16.24 -9.54
N TYR A 6 -6.47 -17.14 -8.94
CA TYR A 6 -5.48 -17.93 -9.69
C TYR A 6 -6.09 -18.77 -10.82
N SER A 7 -7.37 -19.14 -10.71
CA SER A 7 -8.11 -19.79 -11.79
C SER A 7 -8.29 -18.94 -13.05
N GLU A 8 -8.08 -17.60 -12.93
CA GLU A 8 -8.21 -16.63 -14.01
C GLU A 8 -6.86 -16.25 -14.63
N HIS A 9 -5.79 -17.03 -14.35
CA HIS A 9 -4.42 -16.75 -14.78
C HIS A 9 -4.29 -16.48 -16.29
N ALA A 10 -5.07 -17.13 -17.12
CA ALA A 10 -4.98 -16.98 -18.58
C ALA A 10 -5.29 -15.56 -19.07
N ILE A 11 -6.13 -14.82 -18.32
CA ILE A 11 -6.51 -13.44 -18.68
C ILE A 11 -5.84 -12.40 -17.78
N ALA A 12 -5.30 -12.81 -16.64
CA ALA A 12 -4.74 -11.91 -15.64
C ALA A 12 -3.20 -11.80 -15.69
N MET A 13 -2.51 -12.71 -16.39
CA MET A 13 -1.05 -12.83 -16.33
C MET A 13 -0.33 -11.52 -16.68
N GLU A 14 -0.68 -10.91 -17.81
CA GLU A 14 -0.04 -9.65 -18.24
C GLU A 14 -0.22 -8.52 -17.21
N ALA A 15 -1.43 -8.38 -16.66
CA ALA A 15 -1.72 -7.40 -15.63
C ALA A 15 -0.98 -7.67 -14.32
N TRP A 16 -0.79 -8.94 -13.97
CA TRP A 16 0.03 -9.34 -12.82
C TRP A 16 1.50 -9.03 -13.03
N GLU A 17 2.07 -9.34 -14.19
CA GLU A 17 3.46 -9.03 -14.55
C GLU A 17 3.69 -7.51 -14.51
N GLN A 18 2.78 -6.73 -15.07
CA GLN A 18 2.85 -5.26 -14.99
C GLN A 18 2.78 -4.75 -13.55
N SER A 19 1.93 -5.33 -12.72
CA SER A 19 1.82 -4.98 -11.30
C SER A 19 3.12 -5.27 -10.54
N ILE A 20 3.72 -6.42 -10.78
CA ILE A 20 5.02 -6.81 -10.20
C ILE A 20 6.10 -5.84 -10.66
N ALA A 21 6.21 -5.59 -11.97
CA ALA A 21 7.18 -4.68 -12.54
C ALA A 21 7.03 -3.26 -11.97
N THR A 22 5.82 -2.76 -11.89
CA THR A 22 5.56 -1.41 -11.37
C THR A 22 5.89 -1.30 -9.87
N ALA A 23 5.40 -2.23 -9.06
CA ALA A 23 5.54 -2.13 -7.62
C ALA A 23 6.95 -2.52 -7.14
N ILE A 24 7.49 -3.64 -7.61
CA ILE A 24 8.77 -4.16 -7.10
C ILE A 24 9.93 -3.47 -7.79
N ASN A 25 9.99 -3.50 -9.12
CA ASN A 25 11.09 -2.88 -9.86
C ASN A 25 11.06 -1.36 -9.71
N GLY A 26 9.85 -0.74 -9.69
CA GLY A 26 9.73 0.70 -9.42
C GLY A 26 10.32 1.11 -8.08
N THR A 27 10.08 0.32 -7.02
CA THR A 27 10.69 0.55 -5.69
C THR A 27 12.21 0.38 -5.74
N LEU A 28 12.71 -0.67 -6.39
CA LEU A 28 14.16 -0.90 -6.55
C LEU A 28 14.82 0.24 -7.32
N TYR A 29 14.23 0.69 -8.42
CA TYR A 29 14.77 1.80 -9.21
C TYR A 29 14.74 3.12 -8.43
N GLY A 30 13.69 3.36 -7.66
CA GLY A 30 13.61 4.52 -6.78
C GLY A 30 14.71 4.53 -5.72
N ILE A 31 14.95 3.40 -5.07
CA ILE A 31 16.02 3.22 -4.10
C ILE A 31 17.37 3.45 -4.77
N ALA A 32 17.65 2.76 -5.90
CA ALA A 32 18.91 2.87 -6.62
C ALA A 32 19.21 4.29 -7.08
N ALA A 33 18.21 5.04 -7.49
CA ALA A 33 18.35 6.40 -7.98
C ALA A 33 18.86 7.39 -6.92
N VAL A 34 18.60 7.13 -5.62
CA VAL A 34 18.93 8.06 -4.54
C VAL A 34 19.95 7.51 -3.54
N TYR A 35 20.27 6.23 -3.63
CA TYR A 35 21.07 5.52 -2.62
C TYR A 35 22.45 6.16 -2.43
N ASP A 36 23.23 6.30 -3.48
CA ASP A 36 24.59 6.82 -3.40
C ASP A 36 24.62 8.25 -2.85
N GLN A 37 23.70 9.09 -3.34
CA GLN A 37 23.57 10.46 -2.85
C GLN A 37 23.25 10.51 -1.35
N MET A 38 22.32 9.69 -0.87
CA MET A 38 21.94 9.65 0.55
C MET A 38 23.08 9.10 1.41
N ILE A 39 23.84 8.11 0.91
CA ILE A 39 25.01 7.57 1.62
C ILE A 39 26.12 8.60 1.72
N GLU A 40 26.41 9.35 0.67
CA GLU A 40 27.42 10.43 0.64
C GLU A 40 27.01 11.60 1.55
N GLN A 41 25.75 11.98 1.55
CA GLN A 41 25.20 13.00 2.46
C GLN A 41 25.25 12.56 3.94
N GLY A 42 25.39 11.27 4.21
CA GLY A 42 25.30 10.68 5.54
C GLY A 42 23.91 10.68 6.12
N GLN A 43 22.89 11.09 5.34
CA GLN A 43 21.50 11.13 5.76
C GLN A 43 20.55 11.04 4.56
N GLY A 44 19.43 10.35 4.75
CA GLY A 44 18.34 10.23 3.79
C GLY A 44 17.10 9.64 4.46
N HIS A 45 15.92 9.87 3.90
CA HIS A 45 14.69 9.22 4.35
C HIS A 45 13.87 8.77 3.16
N ILE A 46 13.60 7.46 3.08
CA ILE A 46 12.75 6.86 2.07
C ILE A 46 11.43 6.43 2.72
N VAL A 47 10.33 6.86 2.14
CA VAL A 47 8.99 6.47 2.55
C VAL A 47 8.38 5.58 1.48
N ASN A 48 8.10 4.34 1.82
CA ASN A 48 7.44 3.38 0.95
C ASN A 48 5.95 3.29 1.26
N ILE A 49 5.11 3.38 0.25
CA ILE A 49 3.68 3.14 0.40
C ILE A 49 3.39 1.65 0.11
N SER A 50 3.36 0.87 1.18
CA SER A 50 2.94 -0.53 1.16
C SER A 50 1.40 -0.62 1.27
N SER A 51 0.89 -1.54 2.03
CA SER A 51 -0.53 -1.75 2.34
C SER A 51 -0.66 -2.68 3.53
N ILE A 52 -1.77 -2.61 4.23
CA ILE A 52 -2.17 -3.64 5.20
C ILE A 52 -2.25 -5.02 4.53
N LEU A 53 -2.61 -5.06 3.26
CA LEU A 53 -2.66 -6.30 2.45
C LEU A 53 -1.28 -6.91 2.16
N GLY A 54 -0.19 -6.22 2.46
CA GLY A 54 1.15 -6.82 2.49
C GLY A 54 1.40 -7.73 3.69
N ASN A 55 0.54 -7.71 4.70
CA ASN A 55 0.62 -8.54 5.90
C ASN A 55 -0.42 -9.67 5.93
N TYR A 56 -1.55 -9.47 5.28
CA TYR A 56 -2.69 -10.39 5.35
C TYR A 56 -3.13 -10.83 3.96
N PRO A 57 -3.32 -12.12 3.72
CA PRO A 57 -3.82 -12.62 2.45
C PRO A 57 -5.31 -12.33 2.33
N VAL A 58 -5.71 -11.85 1.15
CA VAL A 58 -7.11 -11.69 0.77
C VAL A 58 -7.36 -12.42 -0.54
N SER A 59 -8.44 -13.14 -0.61
CA SER A 59 -8.84 -13.89 -1.81
C SER A 59 -8.98 -12.95 -3.01
N GLY A 60 -8.43 -13.34 -4.15
CA GLY A 60 -8.38 -12.51 -5.36
C GLY A 60 -7.31 -11.39 -5.35
N CYS A 61 -6.60 -11.18 -4.23
CA CYS A 61 -5.57 -10.15 -4.11
C CYS A 61 -4.13 -10.73 -4.11
N GLY A 62 -3.94 -12.00 -4.44
CA GLY A 62 -2.68 -12.71 -4.22
C GLY A 62 -1.44 -11.98 -4.74
N VAL A 63 -1.43 -11.56 -6.00
CA VAL A 63 -0.28 -10.84 -6.59
C VAL A 63 -0.10 -9.46 -5.94
N TYR A 64 -1.17 -8.74 -5.68
CA TYR A 64 -1.09 -7.46 -4.97
C TYR A 64 -0.51 -7.62 -3.56
N ASN A 65 -0.98 -8.61 -2.80
CA ASN A 65 -0.44 -8.91 -1.46
C ASN A 65 1.07 -9.12 -1.52
N VAL A 66 1.53 -9.93 -2.46
CA VAL A 66 2.97 -10.21 -2.66
C VAL A 66 3.74 -8.94 -3.02
N THR A 67 3.22 -8.11 -3.94
CA THR A 67 3.91 -6.86 -4.32
C THR A 67 4.05 -5.91 -3.14
N LYS A 68 3.02 -5.78 -2.31
CA LYS A 68 3.05 -4.90 -1.13
C LYS A 68 3.92 -5.45 0.01
N ALA A 69 3.95 -6.77 0.17
CA ALA A 69 4.91 -7.42 1.08
C ALA A 69 6.36 -7.21 0.61
N ALA A 70 6.62 -7.33 -0.71
CA ALA A 70 7.94 -7.11 -1.30
C ALA A 70 8.41 -5.66 -1.11
N VAL A 71 7.55 -4.67 -1.37
CA VAL A 71 7.87 -3.24 -1.14
C VAL A 71 8.30 -2.99 0.30
N ARG A 72 7.59 -3.55 1.28
CA ARG A 72 7.96 -3.46 2.69
C ARG A 72 9.31 -4.11 2.96
N MET A 73 9.54 -5.32 2.47
CA MET A 73 10.78 -6.06 2.71
C MET A 73 11.99 -5.38 2.07
N LEU A 74 11.84 -4.78 0.88
CA LEU A 74 12.89 -3.97 0.25
C LEU A 74 13.27 -2.77 1.14
N GLY A 75 12.28 -2.10 1.70
CA GLY A 75 12.51 -1.01 2.66
C GLY A 75 13.24 -1.48 3.92
N ASP A 76 12.82 -2.59 4.52
CA ASP A 76 13.45 -3.14 5.71
C ASP A 76 14.91 -3.55 5.44
N SER A 77 15.18 -4.17 4.29
CA SER A 77 16.54 -4.52 3.85
C SER A 77 17.43 -3.29 3.72
N LEU A 78 16.94 -2.26 3.03
CA LEU A 78 17.65 -0.99 2.88
C LEU A 78 17.98 -0.35 4.23
N ARG A 79 17.02 -0.32 5.15
CA ARG A 79 17.23 0.22 6.51
C ARG A 79 18.38 -0.49 7.23
N VAL A 80 18.46 -1.81 7.12
CA VAL A 80 19.53 -2.61 7.74
C VAL A 80 20.87 -2.37 7.04
N GLU A 81 20.90 -2.38 5.72
CA GLU A 81 22.12 -2.23 4.93
C GLU A 81 22.75 -0.84 5.05
N SER A 82 21.93 0.21 5.12
CA SER A 82 22.40 1.60 5.23
C SER A 82 23.00 1.96 6.58
N ARG A 83 22.87 1.07 7.59
CA ARG A 83 23.44 1.22 8.93
C ARG A 83 23.15 2.58 9.58
N GLY A 84 21.90 3.02 9.47
CA GLY A 84 21.42 4.27 10.05
C GLY A 84 21.67 5.54 9.23
N LYS A 85 22.32 5.44 8.06
CA LYS A 85 22.48 6.60 7.16
C LYS A 85 21.21 6.93 6.39
N ILE A 86 20.32 5.95 6.18
CA ILE A 86 19.05 6.15 5.52
C ILE A 86 17.94 5.66 6.46
N LYS A 87 17.05 6.56 6.85
CA LYS A 87 15.80 6.19 7.50
C LYS A 87 14.86 5.60 6.46
N VAL A 88 14.10 4.60 6.86
CA VAL A 88 13.06 4.01 6.01
C VAL A 88 11.77 3.88 6.80
N THR A 89 10.68 4.38 6.22
CA THR A 89 9.34 4.22 6.77
C THR A 89 8.45 3.50 5.77
N ASN A 90 7.90 2.37 6.18
CA ASN A 90 6.90 1.62 5.41
C ASN A 90 5.51 2.01 5.90
N ILE A 91 4.74 2.74 5.09
CA ILE A 91 3.37 3.12 5.39
C ILE A 91 2.42 2.02 4.92
N LYS A 92 1.53 1.57 5.79
CA LYS A 92 0.54 0.52 5.51
C LYS A 92 -0.88 1.05 5.71
N PRO A 93 -1.45 1.75 4.73
CA PRO A 93 -2.84 2.17 4.83
C PRO A 93 -3.81 1.00 4.63
N THR A 94 -4.99 1.13 5.22
CA THR A 94 -6.19 0.42 4.79
C THR A 94 -6.82 1.16 3.61
N SER A 95 -8.12 1.33 3.54
CA SER A 95 -8.76 1.98 2.42
C SER A 95 -8.63 3.51 2.50
N VAL A 96 -8.14 4.11 1.41
CA VAL A 96 -8.00 5.56 1.27
C VAL A 96 -8.96 6.04 0.20
N ALA A 97 -9.88 6.93 0.60
CA ALA A 97 -10.94 7.45 -0.26
C ALA A 97 -10.36 8.24 -1.45
N ASN A 98 -11.12 8.27 -2.53
CA ASN A 98 -10.82 9.08 -3.72
C ASN A 98 -9.43 8.84 -4.33
N THR A 99 -8.86 7.66 -4.12
CA THR A 99 -7.65 7.22 -4.79
C THR A 99 -7.99 6.38 -6.02
N GLY A 100 -7.10 6.34 -7.01
CA GLY A 100 -7.25 5.49 -8.17
C GLY A 100 -7.31 3.97 -7.87
N LEU A 101 -7.10 3.56 -6.62
CA LEU A 101 -7.17 2.16 -6.23
C LEU A 101 -8.60 1.60 -6.27
N VAL A 102 -9.58 2.42 -5.90
CA VAL A 102 -10.99 2.01 -5.76
C VAL A 102 -11.85 2.64 -6.84
N SER A 103 -11.48 3.81 -7.35
CA SER A 103 -12.26 4.60 -8.32
C SER A 103 -11.79 4.44 -9.76
N THR A 104 -10.68 3.77 -10.01
CA THR A 104 -10.31 3.51 -11.39
C THR A 104 -11.30 2.51 -11.96
N GLU A 105 -12.02 2.95 -12.95
CA GLU A 105 -12.37 2.18 -14.13
C GLU A 105 -11.07 1.58 -14.70
N VAL A 106 -10.39 0.74 -13.92
CA VAL A 106 -9.43 -0.15 -14.50
C VAL A 106 -10.29 -0.99 -15.41
N ASP A 107 -10.02 -0.88 -16.68
CA ASP A 107 -10.66 -1.64 -17.75
C ASP A 107 -10.27 -3.11 -17.56
N TYR A 108 -10.80 -3.68 -16.46
CA TYR A 108 -10.69 -5.09 -16.22
C TYR A 108 -11.53 -5.77 -17.26
N ASN A 109 -10.97 -6.69 -18.00
CA ASN A 109 -11.75 -7.67 -18.73
C ASN A 109 -13.01 -7.99 -17.92
N ALA A 110 -14.16 -7.96 -18.55
CA ALA A 110 -15.47 -8.02 -17.89
C ALA A 110 -15.63 -9.14 -16.85
N GLY A 111 -14.77 -10.18 -16.89
CA GLY A 111 -14.67 -11.24 -15.89
C GLY A 111 -14.05 -10.80 -14.56
N LEU A 112 -13.08 -9.88 -14.56
CA LEU A 112 -12.39 -9.43 -13.36
C LEU A 112 -13.18 -8.36 -12.60
N SER A 113 -13.94 -7.52 -13.31
CA SER A 113 -14.78 -6.47 -12.71
C SER A 113 -15.86 -7.04 -11.77
N GLY A 114 -16.41 -8.22 -12.11
CA GLY A 114 -17.40 -8.88 -11.26
C GLY A 114 -16.85 -9.35 -9.91
N ILE A 115 -15.58 -9.72 -9.87
CA ILE A 115 -14.90 -10.14 -8.63
C ILE A 115 -14.58 -8.92 -7.77
N TYR A 116 -14.08 -7.85 -8.38
CA TYR A 116 -13.78 -6.61 -7.70
C TYR A 116 -15.03 -6.02 -7.03
N GLY A 117 -16.14 -5.95 -7.76
CA GLY A 117 -17.42 -5.54 -7.19
C GLY A 117 -17.82 -6.40 -5.98
N LYS A 118 -17.72 -7.72 -6.09
CA LYS A 118 -18.08 -8.63 -5.01
C LYS A 118 -17.14 -8.53 -3.79
N ILE A 119 -15.85 -8.35 -4.03
CA ILE A 119 -14.89 -8.14 -2.93
C ILE A 119 -15.18 -6.79 -2.27
N ILE A 120 -15.38 -5.76 -3.04
CA ILE A 120 -15.76 -4.44 -2.51
C ILE A 120 -17.09 -4.52 -1.77
N ASP A 121 -18.13 -5.09 -2.36
CA ASP A 121 -19.44 -5.22 -1.72
C ASP A 121 -19.40 -6.04 -0.44
N ALA A 122 -18.64 -7.14 -0.44
CA ALA A 122 -18.50 -8.01 0.72
C ALA A 122 -17.65 -7.40 1.84
N PHE A 123 -16.62 -6.64 1.49
CA PHE A 123 -15.67 -6.09 2.45
C PHE A 123 -15.88 -4.60 2.75
N MET A 124 -16.45 -3.83 1.82
CA MET A 124 -16.59 -2.39 1.96
C MET A 124 -17.92 -1.97 2.57
N GLY A 125 -18.85 -2.91 2.75
CA GLY A 125 -20.15 -2.57 3.35
C GLY A 125 -20.75 -1.29 2.73
N LEU A 126 -20.94 -1.24 1.42
CA LEU A 126 -21.41 -0.05 0.68
C LEU A 126 -22.67 0.60 1.25
N ALA A 127 -23.34 -0.09 2.19
CA ALA A 127 -24.50 0.36 2.91
C ALA A 127 -24.21 1.05 4.26
N ILE A 128 -22.93 1.30 4.62
CA ILE A 128 -22.61 2.02 5.86
C ILE A 128 -22.75 3.52 5.60
N PRO A 129 -23.75 4.21 6.21
CA PRO A 129 -24.02 5.63 5.91
C PRO A 129 -22.82 6.56 6.13
N ASP A 130 -22.03 6.29 7.18
CA ASP A 130 -20.96 7.18 7.66
C ASP A 130 -19.56 6.71 7.22
N ARG A 131 -19.48 5.90 6.16
CA ARG A 131 -18.19 5.27 5.75
C ARG A 131 -17.07 6.26 5.41
N LEU A 132 -17.43 7.48 5.03
CA LEU A 132 -16.47 8.56 4.70
C LEU A 132 -16.35 9.61 5.81
N ASP A 133 -17.11 9.48 6.88
CA ASP A 133 -17.05 10.38 8.01
C ASP A 133 -15.91 9.95 8.95
N THR A 134 -14.86 10.72 9.00
CA THR A 134 -13.67 10.44 9.83
C THR A 134 -13.92 10.59 11.33
N GLU A 135 -15.02 11.24 11.72
CA GLU A 135 -15.45 11.33 13.12
C GLU A 135 -16.33 10.13 13.55
N SER A 136 -16.77 9.33 12.58
CA SER A 136 -17.56 8.13 12.85
C SER A 136 -16.67 6.91 13.11
N ILE A 137 -17.05 6.10 14.09
CA ILE A 137 -16.45 4.76 14.32
C ILE A 137 -16.73 3.79 13.16
N HIS A 138 -17.66 4.13 12.28
CA HIS A 138 -18.00 3.37 11.08
C HIS A 138 -17.23 3.85 9.84
N CYS A 139 -16.32 4.81 10.00
CA CYS A 139 -15.43 5.25 8.91
C CYS A 139 -14.70 4.05 8.34
N PHE A 140 -14.85 3.84 7.03
CA PHE A 140 -14.20 2.74 6.32
C PHE A 140 -13.08 3.24 5.39
N ASP A 141 -13.28 4.41 4.78
CA ASP A 141 -12.34 5.05 3.89
C ASP A 141 -11.95 6.42 4.46
N PHE A 142 -10.70 6.64 4.77
CA PHE A 142 -10.23 7.95 5.23
C PHE A 142 -9.64 8.79 4.09
N SER A 143 -9.62 10.10 4.30
CA SER A 143 -9.09 11.05 3.31
C SER A 143 -7.59 10.84 3.04
N PRO A 144 -7.12 11.03 1.80
CA PRO A 144 -5.69 11.07 1.49
C PRO A 144 -4.89 12.08 2.33
N SER A 145 -5.50 13.18 2.76
CA SER A 145 -4.85 14.16 3.64
C SER A 145 -4.45 13.55 4.98
N ILE A 146 -5.28 12.71 5.58
CA ILE A 146 -4.96 12.01 6.82
C ILE A 146 -3.73 11.11 6.64
N LEU A 147 -3.63 10.41 5.49
CA LEU A 147 -2.45 9.62 5.19
C LEU A 147 -1.19 10.51 5.05
N ALA A 148 -1.33 11.64 4.34
CA ALA A 148 -0.24 12.60 4.16
C ALA A 148 0.25 13.17 5.49
N ASP A 149 -0.64 13.52 6.42
CA ASP A 149 -0.29 14.01 7.74
C ASP A 149 0.51 12.98 8.55
N ASN A 150 0.13 11.70 8.46
CA ASN A 150 0.87 10.60 9.08
C ASN A 150 2.26 10.38 8.44
N ILE A 151 2.39 10.58 7.13
CA ILE A 151 3.67 10.56 6.43
C ILE A 151 4.56 11.70 6.91
N ILE A 152 4.02 12.92 6.98
CA ILE A 152 4.73 14.11 7.50
C ILE A 152 5.17 13.86 8.94
N TYR A 153 4.30 13.33 9.80
CA TYR A 153 4.65 12.96 11.16
C TYR A 153 5.85 11.99 11.21
N ALA A 154 5.90 10.99 10.34
CA ALA A 154 7.00 10.05 10.29
C ALA A 154 8.32 10.70 9.81
N ILE A 155 8.22 11.63 8.87
CA ILE A 155 9.38 12.35 8.32
C ILE A 155 9.96 13.33 9.34
N ASP A 156 9.09 14.03 10.07
CA ASP A 156 9.43 15.11 11.01
C ASP A 156 10.06 14.61 12.33
N GLN A 157 10.28 13.31 12.49
CA GLN A 157 10.94 12.77 13.66
C GLN A 157 12.42 13.15 13.70
N PRO A 158 12.98 13.41 14.91
CA PRO A 158 14.41 13.67 15.09
C PRO A 158 15.26 12.62 14.37
N TRP A 159 16.45 13.00 13.92
CA TRP A 159 17.28 12.11 13.12
C TRP A 159 17.60 10.76 13.81
N GLY A 160 17.77 10.75 15.11
CA GLY A 160 18.00 9.54 15.90
C GLY A 160 16.78 8.63 16.07
N VAL A 161 15.62 9.02 15.53
CA VAL A 161 14.36 8.26 15.61
C VAL A 161 13.91 7.87 14.23
N ASN A 162 13.68 6.58 14.02
CA ASN A 162 13.10 6.06 12.78
C ASN A 162 11.78 5.34 13.08
N ILE A 163 10.68 5.89 12.56
CA ILE A 163 9.42 5.14 12.49
C ILE A 163 9.54 4.20 11.32
N SER A 164 9.92 2.95 11.59
CA SER A 164 10.18 1.97 10.52
C SER A 164 8.90 1.50 9.83
N GLU A 165 7.79 1.51 10.55
CA GLU A 165 6.51 1.03 10.04
C GLU A 165 5.36 1.82 10.68
N LEU A 166 4.39 2.23 9.87
CA LEU A 166 3.19 2.93 10.33
C LEU A 166 1.96 2.35 9.64
N THR A 167 1.05 1.80 10.43
CA THR A 167 -0.25 1.32 9.93
C THR A 167 -1.31 2.35 10.23
N VAL A 168 -1.98 2.86 9.18
CA VAL A 168 -3.09 3.81 9.28
C VAL A 168 -4.37 3.09 8.87
N ARG A 169 -5.30 2.95 9.82
CA ARG A 169 -6.54 2.20 9.64
C ARG A 169 -7.76 3.10 9.83
N ALA A 170 -8.77 2.89 9.00
CA ALA A 170 -10.10 3.41 9.26
C ALA A 170 -10.74 2.61 10.41
N SER A 171 -11.45 3.29 11.32
CA SER A 171 -12.00 2.67 12.54
C SER A 171 -13.04 1.58 12.25
N GLY A 172 -13.83 1.74 11.19
CA GLY A 172 -14.85 0.77 10.76
C GLY A 172 -14.30 -0.39 9.92
N GLU A 173 -12.99 -0.40 9.63
CA GLU A 173 -12.37 -1.47 8.88
C GLU A 173 -12.17 -2.69 9.78
N ALA A 174 -12.94 -3.74 9.55
CA ALA A 174 -12.94 -4.98 10.35
C ALA A 174 -12.28 -6.17 9.62
N MET A 175 -11.64 -5.95 8.47
CA MET A 175 -11.11 -7.03 7.64
C MET A 175 -9.93 -7.78 8.28
N PHE A 176 -9.23 -7.13 9.20
CA PHE A 176 -7.99 -7.67 9.75
C PHE A 176 -7.95 -7.43 11.27
N VAL A 177 -8.34 -8.42 12.00
CA VAL A 177 -8.29 -8.41 13.47
C VAL A 177 -6.97 -9.02 13.94
#